data_020fd3bc673dca80b180759de4857bd1
#
_entry.id   020fd3bc673dca80b180759de4857bd1
#
_cell.length_a   1.000
_cell.length_b   1.000
_cell.length_c   1.000
_cell.angle_alpha   90.00
_cell.angle_beta   90.00
_cell.angle_gamma   90.00
#
_symmetry.space_group_name_H-M   'P 1'
#
loop_
_entity.id
_entity.type
_entity.pdbx_description
1 polymer ?
#
loop_
_entity_poly.entity_id
_entity_poly.type
_entity_poly.pdbx_seq_one_letter_code
_entity_poly.pdbx_strand_id
1 'polypeptide(L)'
;MISLDSHESILVATIDRNDQNTIDDSLVDALERILDEADRQQSVLLHLRSVRPHFCGGADPVRVRRWLESDGAAALTADSSRWSSLFERIEATPTIVFAEIRGNALGAGLGLALACDLRMMSTSSRIGVPEVRVGLLPAGNTIRRLTELSGLVAAQRLLIAGDIIDGAEAHRLGLSHWLSDDNSLQRDAAAVAQRVAKQSPAALREAKRLLYSASQESRCQTATIERQAFSLLISSEEPRQRIEALLVRLANRG
;
A
#
# COMPACT_ATOMS: atom_id res chain seq x y z
N MET A 1 14.81 -10.43 -6.13
CA MET A 1 15.48 -9.12 -6.25
C MET A 1 14.41 -8.06 -6.42
N ILE A 2 14.66 -6.79 -6.10
CA ILE A 2 13.74 -5.69 -6.48
C ILE A 2 14.54 -4.77 -7.40
N SER A 3 14.02 -4.45 -8.57
CA SER A 3 14.54 -3.37 -9.41
C SER A 3 13.84 -2.06 -9.07
N LEU A 4 14.56 -0.97 -9.22
CA LEU A 4 14.06 0.38 -8.97
C LEU A 4 14.33 1.25 -10.19
N ASP A 5 13.28 1.76 -10.79
CA ASP A 5 13.33 2.67 -11.93
C ASP A 5 12.77 4.04 -11.49
N SER A 6 13.38 5.13 -11.95
CA SER A 6 12.95 6.49 -11.63
C SER A 6 12.44 7.19 -12.88
N HIS A 7 11.23 7.73 -12.81
CA HIS A 7 10.60 8.49 -13.89
C HIS A 7 10.03 9.80 -13.33
N GLU A 8 10.73 10.92 -13.53
CA GLU A 8 10.36 12.21 -12.97
C GLU A 8 10.21 12.14 -11.43
N SER A 9 8.98 12.27 -10.91
CA SER A 9 8.67 12.22 -9.48
C SER A 9 8.12 10.86 -9.01
N ILE A 10 8.15 9.84 -9.89
CA ILE A 10 7.67 8.48 -9.63
C ILE A 10 8.86 7.54 -9.51
N LEU A 11 8.93 6.80 -8.40
CA LEU A 11 9.76 5.61 -8.29
C LEU A 11 8.92 4.37 -8.59
N VAL A 12 9.43 3.47 -9.42
CA VAL A 12 8.78 2.19 -9.72
C VAL A 12 9.62 1.06 -9.12
N ALA A 13 9.13 0.45 -8.07
CA ALA A 13 9.74 -0.71 -7.43
C ALA A 13 9.09 -1.99 -7.96
N THR A 14 9.87 -2.79 -8.67
CA THR A 14 9.39 -4.02 -9.29
C THR A 14 9.95 -5.23 -8.55
N ILE A 15 9.07 -5.98 -7.87
CA ILE A 15 9.42 -7.19 -7.14
C ILE A 15 9.65 -8.32 -8.13
N ASP A 16 10.81 -8.95 -8.03
CA ASP A 16 11.24 -10.11 -8.84
C ASP A 16 12.03 -11.06 -7.94
N ARG A 17 11.34 -11.95 -7.23
CA ARG A 17 12.00 -12.89 -6.32
C ARG A 17 11.77 -14.34 -6.75
N ASN A 18 10.90 -15.05 -6.04
CA ASN A 18 10.41 -16.37 -6.42
C ASN A 18 9.01 -16.28 -7.03
N ASP A 19 8.47 -17.38 -7.47
CA ASP A 19 7.15 -17.38 -8.16
C ASP A 19 6.02 -16.79 -7.34
N GLN A 20 6.09 -16.88 -6.01
CA GLN A 20 5.08 -16.34 -5.08
C GLN A 20 5.47 -14.97 -4.50
N ASN A 21 6.67 -14.45 -4.75
CA ASN A 21 7.20 -13.24 -4.10
C ASN A 21 7.00 -13.27 -2.58
N THR A 22 7.39 -14.38 -1.93
CA THR A 22 7.22 -14.54 -0.48
C THR A 22 8.03 -13.53 0.31
N ILE A 23 7.51 -13.11 1.47
CA ILE A 23 8.18 -12.17 2.36
C ILE A 23 9.25 -12.92 3.16
N ASP A 24 10.46 -12.37 3.12
CA ASP A 24 11.59 -12.71 3.96
C ASP A 24 12.41 -11.45 4.29
N ASP A 25 13.48 -11.59 5.08
CA ASP A 25 14.33 -10.47 5.49
C ASP A 25 14.86 -9.67 4.29
N SER A 26 15.23 -10.34 3.21
CA SER A 26 15.82 -9.67 2.06
C SER A 26 14.79 -8.82 1.28
N LEU A 27 13.52 -9.21 1.30
CA LEU A 27 12.42 -8.37 0.75
C LEU A 27 12.16 -7.18 1.67
N VAL A 28 12.13 -7.41 2.99
CA VAL A 28 11.95 -6.33 3.98
C VAL A 28 13.08 -5.31 3.85
N ASP A 29 14.34 -5.75 3.90
CA ASP A 29 15.52 -4.87 3.75
C ASP A 29 15.51 -4.09 2.42
N ALA A 30 15.04 -4.72 1.35
CA ALA A 30 14.96 -4.06 0.05
C ALA A 30 13.87 -3.00 0.03
N LEU A 31 12.70 -3.26 0.61
CA LEU A 31 11.61 -2.29 0.69
C LEU A 31 11.96 -1.12 1.62
N GLU A 32 12.67 -1.38 2.74
CA GLU A 32 13.18 -0.33 3.63
C GLU A 32 14.14 0.61 2.89
N ARG A 33 15.11 0.06 2.14
CA ARG A 33 16.02 0.87 1.30
C ARG A 33 15.30 1.66 0.21
N ILE A 34 14.24 1.10 -0.37
CA ILE A 34 13.44 1.80 -1.38
C ILE A 34 12.68 2.98 -0.76
N LEU A 35 12.15 2.82 0.46
CA LEU A 35 11.53 3.91 1.19
C LEU A 35 12.56 5.01 1.54
N ASP A 36 13.79 4.63 1.98
CA ASP A 36 14.88 5.58 2.19
C ASP A 36 15.20 6.37 0.91
N GLU A 37 15.24 5.68 -0.21
CA GLU A 37 15.53 6.29 -1.51
C GLU A 37 14.38 7.21 -1.96
N ALA A 38 13.13 6.81 -1.74
CA ALA A 38 11.96 7.64 -2.03
C ALA A 38 11.98 8.94 -1.20
N ASP A 39 12.32 8.85 0.08
CA ASP A 39 12.45 9.99 0.98
C ASP A 39 13.62 10.89 0.56
N ARG A 40 14.80 10.30 0.22
CA ARG A 40 15.98 11.04 -0.24
C ARG A 40 15.74 11.80 -1.54
N GLN A 41 15.04 11.21 -2.50
CA GLN A 41 14.67 11.83 -3.77
C GLN A 41 13.45 12.76 -3.66
N GLN A 42 12.80 12.81 -2.51
CA GLN A 42 11.51 13.51 -2.32
C GLN A 42 10.46 13.10 -3.34
N SER A 43 10.42 11.81 -3.67
CA SER A 43 9.51 11.26 -4.65
C SER A 43 8.05 11.52 -4.27
N VAL A 44 7.23 11.84 -5.25
CA VAL A 44 5.79 12.07 -5.02
C VAL A 44 5.08 10.75 -4.85
N LEU A 45 5.47 9.74 -5.63
CA LEU A 45 4.82 8.44 -5.63
C LEU A 45 5.84 7.31 -5.77
N LEU A 46 5.67 6.26 -4.96
CA LEU A 46 6.31 4.96 -5.08
C LEU A 46 5.28 3.95 -5.62
N HIS A 47 5.49 3.47 -6.85
CA HIS A 47 4.66 2.45 -7.49
C HIS A 47 5.29 1.07 -7.23
N LEU A 48 4.67 0.28 -6.37
CA LEU A 48 5.08 -1.08 -6.03
C LEU A 48 4.31 -2.09 -6.90
N ARG A 49 5.05 -2.88 -7.67
CA ARG A 49 4.48 -3.89 -8.58
C ARG A 49 5.32 -5.17 -8.63
N SER A 50 4.86 -6.18 -9.34
CA SER A 50 5.57 -7.44 -9.57
C SER A 50 5.69 -7.76 -11.05
N VAL A 51 6.85 -8.31 -11.46
CA VAL A 51 7.01 -8.98 -12.78
C VAL A 51 6.59 -10.44 -12.73
N ARG A 52 6.46 -11.01 -11.51
CA ARG A 52 6.00 -12.39 -11.31
C ARG A 52 4.48 -12.49 -11.43
N PRO A 53 3.92 -13.70 -11.60
CA PRO A 53 2.47 -13.89 -11.67
C PRO A 53 1.72 -13.40 -10.45
N HIS A 54 2.40 -13.24 -9.30
CA HIS A 54 1.82 -12.87 -8.03
C HIS A 54 2.46 -11.62 -7.44
N PHE A 55 1.65 -10.77 -6.82
CA PHE A 55 2.12 -9.59 -6.09
C PHE A 55 2.94 -10.04 -4.87
N CYS A 56 2.33 -10.78 -3.95
CA CYS A 56 3.00 -11.37 -2.81
C CYS A 56 2.15 -12.48 -2.17
N GLY A 57 2.70 -13.68 -2.07
CA GLY A 57 2.02 -14.85 -1.48
C GLY A 57 2.07 -14.91 0.04
N GLY A 58 2.68 -13.91 0.71
CA GLY A 58 2.84 -13.87 2.17
C GLY A 58 4.12 -14.52 2.65
N ALA A 59 4.11 -15.04 3.88
CA ALA A 59 5.26 -15.72 4.48
C ALA A 59 5.62 -16.99 3.71
N ASP A 60 6.92 -17.28 3.62
CA ASP A 60 7.40 -18.53 3.02
C ASP A 60 7.05 -19.73 3.92
N PRO A 61 6.21 -20.69 3.47
CA PRO A 61 5.83 -21.84 4.28
C PRO A 61 7.01 -22.70 4.72
N VAL A 62 8.07 -22.78 3.90
CA VAL A 62 9.29 -23.56 4.26
C VAL A 62 10.03 -22.87 5.41
N ARG A 63 10.10 -21.55 5.38
CA ARG A 63 10.68 -20.76 6.48
C ARG A 63 9.83 -20.87 7.75
N VAL A 64 8.49 -20.76 7.63
CA VAL A 64 7.58 -20.95 8.78
C VAL A 64 7.76 -22.33 9.40
N ARG A 65 7.81 -23.39 8.61
CA ARG A 65 8.08 -24.75 9.12
C ARG A 65 9.39 -24.83 9.89
N ARG A 66 10.48 -24.26 9.35
CA ARG A 66 11.80 -24.26 10.01
C ARG A 66 11.75 -23.58 11.37
N TRP A 67 11.02 -22.47 11.49
CA TRP A 67 10.85 -21.81 12.80
C TRP A 67 10.09 -22.68 13.80
N LEU A 68 9.06 -23.40 13.35
CA LEU A 68 8.30 -24.28 14.24
C LEU A 68 9.10 -25.50 14.71
N GLU A 69 10.10 -25.94 13.92
CA GLU A 69 10.94 -27.10 14.23
C GLU A 69 12.14 -26.76 15.15
N SER A 70 12.60 -25.52 15.18
CA SER A 70 13.80 -25.15 15.93
C SER A 70 13.63 -24.10 17.00
N ASP A 71 13.73 -23.13 17.36
CA ASP A 71 13.41 -22.17 18.44
C ASP A 71 12.30 -21.18 18.04
N GLY A 72 11.38 -21.67 17.25
CA GLY A 72 10.55 -21.02 16.29
C GLY A 72 9.68 -19.88 16.75
N ALA A 73 9.11 -19.92 17.95
CA ALA A 73 8.17 -18.88 18.38
C ALA A 73 8.83 -17.49 18.47
N ALA A 74 10.04 -17.42 18.99
CA ALA A 74 10.79 -16.16 19.12
C ALA A 74 11.18 -15.58 17.74
N ALA A 75 11.68 -16.44 16.82
CA ALA A 75 12.08 -16.01 15.48
C ALA A 75 10.87 -15.54 14.65
N LEU A 76 9.75 -16.28 14.68
CA LEU A 76 8.51 -15.90 14.01
C LEU A 76 7.95 -14.57 14.55
N THR A 77 8.03 -14.40 15.89
CA THR A 77 7.61 -13.14 16.53
C THR A 77 8.50 -11.97 16.11
N ALA A 78 9.81 -12.16 16.03
CA ALA A 78 10.76 -11.14 15.56
C ALA A 78 10.49 -10.74 14.10
N ASP A 79 10.27 -11.71 13.20
CA ASP A 79 9.93 -11.45 11.81
C ASP A 79 8.59 -10.74 11.66
N SER A 80 7.57 -11.15 12.40
CA SER A 80 6.28 -10.48 12.40
C SER A 80 6.38 -9.02 12.87
N SER A 81 7.26 -8.74 13.82
CA SER A 81 7.54 -7.38 14.30
C SER A 81 8.24 -6.54 13.23
N ARG A 82 9.20 -7.13 12.49
CA ARG A 82 9.85 -6.43 11.36
C ARG A 82 8.86 -6.09 10.25
N TRP A 83 7.94 -7.01 9.92
CA TRP A 83 6.88 -6.73 8.94
C TRP A 83 5.94 -5.63 9.43
N SER A 84 5.59 -5.63 10.71
CA SER A 84 4.79 -4.57 11.32
C SER A 84 5.47 -3.21 11.17
N SER A 85 6.76 -3.13 11.53
CA SER A 85 7.53 -1.89 11.43
C SER A 85 7.64 -1.38 9.98
N LEU A 86 7.88 -2.28 9.01
CA LEU A 86 7.90 -1.92 7.59
C LEU A 86 6.54 -1.38 7.13
N PHE A 87 5.44 -2.04 7.50
CA PHE A 87 4.10 -1.63 7.07
C PHE A 87 3.68 -0.30 7.71
N GLU A 88 4.03 -0.07 8.97
CA GLU A 88 3.85 1.21 9.66
C GLU A 88 4.70 2.31 8.99
N ARG A 89 5.91 1.99 8.57
CA ARG A 89 6.76 2.93 7.82
C ARG A 89 6.17 3.29 6.46
N ILE A 90 5.54 2.35 5.74
CA ILE A 90 4.81 2.63 4.49
C ILE A 90 3.66 3.61 4.74
N GLU A 91 2.92 3.46 5.84
CA GLU A 91 1.87 4.40 6.23
C GLU A 91 2.43 5.78 6.61
N ALA A 92 3.60 5.83 7.26
CA ALA A 92 4.19 7.06 7.80
C ALA A 92 5.03 7.87 6.79
N THR A 93 5.57 7.25 5.72
CA THR A 93 6.36 7.99 4.72
C THR A 93 5.54 9.10 4.06
N PRO A 94 6.14 10.28 3.78
CA PRO A 94 5.44 11.34 3.06
C PRO A 94 5.18 11.01 1.58
N THR A 95 5.85 10.00 1.04
CA THR A 95 5.65 9.51 -0.34
C THR A 95 4.34 8.74 -0.44
N ILE A 96 3.54 8.98 -1.47
CA ILE A 96 2.34 8.16 -1.74
C ILE A 96 2.77 6.79 -2.25
N VAL A 97 2.39 5.73 -1.56
CA VAL A 97 2.71 4.35 -1.95
C VAL A 97 1.51 3.72 -2.65
N PHE A 98 1.72 3.31 -3.90
CA PHE A 98 0.69 2.73 -4.75
C PHE A 98 1.04 1.28 -5.10
N ALA A 99 0.16 0.33 -4.76
CA ALA A 99 0.33 -1.09 -5.08
C ALA A 99 -0.47 -1.48 -6.33
N GLU A 100 0.23 -2.05 -7.31
CA GLU A 100 -0.35 -2.74 -8.47
C GLU A 100 -0.38 -4.24 -8.16
N ILE A 101 -1.58 -4.81 -7.99
CA ILE A 101 -1.79 -6.16 -7.47
C ILE A 101 -2.29 -7.07 -8.56
N ARG A 102 -1.46 -8.05 -8.91
CA ARG A 102 -1.74 -9.16 -9.83
C ARG A 102 -1.66 -10.48 -9.08
N GLY A 103 -2.49 -11.46 -9.45
CA GLY A 103 -2.45 -12.80 -8.86
C GLY A 103 -2.62 -12.78 -7.34
N ASN A 104 -1.79 -13.50 -6.61
CA ASN A 104 -1.93 -13.62 -5.16
C ASN A 104 -1.45 -12.36 -4.41
N ALA A 105 -2.29 -11.86 -3.49
CA ALA A 105 -1.91 -11.04 -2.36
C ALA A 105 -2.53 -11.71 -1.10
N LEU A 106 -1.76 -12.60 -0.46
CA LEU A 106 -2.25 -13.47 0.61
C LEU A 106 -1.48 -13.25 1.91
N GLY A 107 -2.17 -13.35 3.04
CA GLY A 107 -1.56 -13.26 4.35
C GLY A 107 -0.78 -11.95 4.55
N ALA A 108 0.47 -12.05 4.96
CA ALA A 108 1.36 -10.89 5.07
C ALA A 108 1.53 -10.13 3.74
N GLY A 109 1.34 -10.78 2.57
CA GLY A 109 1.32 -10.13 1.26
C GLY A 109 0.11 -9.23 1.07
N LEU A 110 -1.05 -9.61 1.59
CA LEU A 110 -2.19 -8.70 1.68
C LEU A 110 -1.89 -7.59 2.69
N GLY A 111 -1.25 -7.91 3.83
CA GLY A 111 -0.83 -6.90 4.80
C GLY A 111 0.04 -5.81 4.19
N LEU A 112 1.03 -6.17 3.35
CA LEU A 112 1.84 -5.24 2.58
C LEU A 112 0.97 -4.37 1.64
N ALA A 113 0.04 -5.00 0.90
CA ALA A 113 -0.85 -4.28 0.00
C ALA A 113 -1.76 -3.29 0.74
N LEU A 114 -2.31 -3.69 1.89
CA LEU A 114 -3.20 -2.84 2.71
C LEU A 114 -2.47 -1.69 3.41
N ALA A 115 -1.16 -1.82 3.65
CA ALA A 115 -0.33 -0.74 4.18
C ALA A 115 -0.04 0.36 3.13
N CYS A 116 -0.14 0.06 1.83
CA CYS A 116 -0.01 1.06 0.79
C CYS A 116 -1.20 2.02 0.79
N ASP A 117 -1.00 3.29 0.41
CA ASP A 117 -2.06 4.29 0.36
C ASP A 117 -3.11 3.97 -0.70
N LEU A 118 -2.66 3.59 -1.87
CA LEU A 118 -3.50 3.32 -3.03
C LEU A 118 -3.28 1.89 -3.53
N ARG A 119 -4.31 1.27 -4.05
CA ARG A 119 -4.29 -0.09 -4.61
C ARG A 119 -5.11 -0.18 -5.89
N MET A 120 -4.55 -0.82 -6.91
CA MET A 120 -5.29 -1.32 -8.08
C MET A 120 -5.12 -2.82 -8.14
N MET A 121 -6.21 -3.55 -8.34
CA MET A 121 -6.20 -5.01 -8.45
C MET A 121 -6.61 -5.47 -9.83
N SER A 122 -6.06 -6.60 -10.30
CA SER A 122 -6.65 -7.28 -11.43
C SER A 122 -7.91 -8.05 -11.01
N THR A 123 -8.85 -8.23 -11.95
CA THR A 123 -10.11 -8.94 -11.69
C THR A 123 -9.88 -10.36 -11.16
N SER A 124 -8.85 -11.04 -11.64
CA SER A 124 -8.52 -12.42 -11.26
C SER A 124 -7.57 -12.52 -10.06
N SER A 125 -7.17 -11.42 -9.43
CA SER A 125 -6.33 -11.44 -8.24
C SER A 125 -6.96 -12.29 -7.13
N ARG A 126 -6.13 -12.92 -6.30
CA ARG A 126 -6.57 -13.75 -5.18
C ARG A 126 -6.17 -13.09 -3.87
N ILE A 127 -7.17 -12.71 -3.10
CA ILE A 127 -7.03 -11.83 -1.94
C ILE A 127 -7.56 -12.54 -0.70
N GLY A 128 -6.79 -12.57 0.39
CA GLY A 128 -7.24 -13.20 1.62
C GLY A 128 -6.17 -13.28 2.71
N VAL A 129 -6.60 -13.71 3.90
CA VAL A 129 -5.74 -13.92 5.09
C VAL A 129 -5.97 -15.34 5.63
N PRO A 130 -5.50 -16.38 4.90
CA PRO A 130 -5.85 -17.77 5.20
C PRO A 130 -5.03 -18.40 6.33
N GLU A 131 -4.30 -17.61 7.12
CA GLU A 131 -3.38 -18.07 8.18
C GLU A 131 -4.08 -18.97 9.21
N VAL A 132 -5.37 -18.74 9.48
CA VAL A 132 -6.16 -19.60 10.41
C VAL A 132 -6.23 -21.06 9.96
N ARG A 133 -6.10 -21.34 8.65
CA ARG A 133 -6.09 -22.71 8.10
C ARG A 133 -4.87 -23.52 8.55
N VAL A 134 -3.83 -22.85 8.98
CA VAL A 134 -2.57 -23.45 9.48
C VAL A 134 -2.31 -23.12 10.95
N GLY A 135 -3.33 -22.62 11.68
CA GLY A 135 -3.23 -22.32 13.11
C GLY A 135 -2.46 -21.04 13.44
N LEU A 136 -2.31 -20.12 12.48
CA LEU A 136 -1.62 -18.85 12.64
C LEU A 136 -2.59 -17.67 12.47
N LEU A 137 -2.10 -16.48 12.76
CA LEU A 137 -2.78 -15.20 12.49
C LEU A 137 -1.93 -14.36 11.55
N PRO A 138 -2.54 -13.48 10.73
CA PRO A 138 -1.79 -12.53 9.92
C PRO A 138 -1.06 -11.53 10.81
N ALA A 139 0.21 -11.25 10.45
CA ALA A 139 1.06 -10.28 11.11
C ALA A 139 0.91 -8.85 10.51
N GLY A 140 1.65 -7.90 11.05
CA GLY A 140 1.80 -6.57 10.45
C GLY A 140 0.57 -5.68 10.58
N ASN A 141 -0.20 -5.74 11.67
CA ASN A 141 -1.45 -4.99 11.85
C ASN A 141 -2.47 -5.20 10.71
N THR A 142 -2.37 -6.33 10.01
CA THR A 142 -3.24 -6.66 8.87
C THR A 142 -4.70 -6.75 9.27
N ILE A 143 -4.99 -7.30 10.46
CA ILE A 143 -6.37 -7.42 10.98
C ILE A 143 -7.02 -6.05 11.13
N ARG A 144 -6.30 -5.07 11.69
CA ARG A 144 -6.77 -3.69 11.84
C ARG A 144 -7.11 -3.09 10.47
N ARG A 145 -6.13 -3.08 9.55
CA ARG A 145 -6.32 -2.52 8.21
C ARG A 145 -7.45 -3.18 7.44
N LEU A 146 -7.54 -4.51 7.51
CA LEU A 146 -8.61 -5.26 6.87
C LEU A 146 -9.98 -4.82 7.41
N THR A 147 -10.12 -4.72 8.74
CA THR A 147 -11.38 -4.34 9.38
C THR A 147 -11.76 -2.88 9.08
N GLU A 148 -10.79 -1.96 9.11
CA GLU A 148 -11.00 -0.54 8.80
C GLU A 148 -11.46 -0.31 7.36
N LEU A 149 -10.88 -1.05 6.41
CA LEU A 149 -11.16 -0.87 4.98
C LEU A 149 -12.42 -1.60 4.51
N SER A 150 -12.64 -2.83 4.98
CA SER A 150 -13.76 -3.67 4.47
C SER A 150 -14.94 -3.81 5.44
N GLY A 151 -14.80 -3.27 6.65
CA GLY A 151 -15.78 -3.45 7.72
C GLY A 151 -15.71 -4.83 8.38
N LEU A 152 -16.34 -4.93 9.56
CA LEU A 152 -16.23 -6.11 10.42
C LEU A 152 -16.72 -7.41 9.75
N VAL A 153 -17.84 -7.37 9.04
CA VAL A 153 -18.45 -8.57 8.43
C VAL A 153 -17.56 -9.20 7.37
N ALA A 154 -17.00 -8.37 6.48
CA ALA A 154 -16.06 -8.85 5.46
C ALA A 154 -14.75 -9.33 6.09
N ALA A 155 -14.22 -8.61 7.08
CA ALA A 155 -13.03 -9.01 7.81
C ALA A 155 -13.22 -10.35 8.54
N GLN A 156 -14.39 -10.59 9.19
CA GLN A 156 -14.72 -11.87 9.83
C GLN A 156 -14.71 -13.01 8.80
N ARG A 157 -15.30 -12.81 7.62
CA ARG A 157 -15.31 -13.83 6.56
C ARG A 157 -13.88 -14.17 6.12
N LEU A 158 -13.07 -13.16 5.80
CA LEU A 158 -11.71 -13.39 5.30
C LEU A 158 -10.78 -13.97 6.39
N LEU A 159 -10.93 -13.52 7.64
CA LEU A 159 -10.05 -13.92 8.73
C LEU A 159 -10.51 -15.20 9.42
N ILE A 160 -11.81 -15.33 9.77
CA ILE A 160 -12.31 -16.45 10.58
C ILE A 160 -12.60 -17.67 9.69
N ALA A 161 -13.28 -17.46 8.54
CA ALA A 161 -13.50 -18.53 7.59
C ALA A 161 -12.25 -18.82 6.73
N GLY A 162 -11.29 -17.89 6.72
CA GLY A 162 -10.07 -17.99 5.93
C GLY A 162 -10.34 -17.95 4.41
N ASP A 163 -11.42 -17.29 3.99
CA ASP A 163 -11.79 -17.21 2.56
C ASP A 163 -10.73 -16.50 1.74
N ILE A 164 -10.58 -16.95 0.50
CA ILE A 164 -9.82 -16.26 -0.54
C ILE A 164 -10.82 -15.83 -1.61
N ILE A 165 -10.89 -14.55 -1.87
CA ILE A 165 -11.80 -13.92 -2.82
C ILE A 165 -11.06 -13.45 -4.06
N ASP A 166 -11.76 -13.16 -5.14
CA ASP A 166 -11.16 -12.56 -6.33
C ASP A 166 -11.02 -11.03 -6.20
N GLY A 167 -10.29 -10.43 -7.16
CA GLY A 167 -10.04 -8.99 -7.16
C GLY A 167 -11.31 -8.17 -7.35
N ALA A 168 -12.31 -8.68 -8.09
CA ALA A 168 -13.59 -8.01 -8.29
C ALA A 168 -14.38 -7.93 -6.98
N GLU A 169 -14.42 -9.01 -6.22
CA GLU A 169 -15.05 -9.03 -4.90
C GLU A 169 -14.28 -8.16 -3.90
N ALA A 170 -12.94 -8.24 -3.89
CA ALA A 170 -12.10 -7.40 -3.05
C ALA A 170 -12.34 -5.90 -3.31
N HIS A 171 -12.51 -5.51 -4.57
CA HIS A 171 -12.87 -4.14 -4.94
C HIS A 171 -14.25 -3.75 -4.41
N ARG A 172 -15.26 -4.62 -4.52
CA ARG A 172 -16.61 -4.35 -3.96
C ARG A 172 -16.60 -4.21 -2.43
N LEU A 173 -15.66 -4.88 -1.76
CA LEU A 173 -15.46 -4.78 -0.31
C LEU A 173 -14.61 -3.57 0.13
N GLY A 174 -14.14 -2.73 -0.79
CA GLY A 174 -13.33 -1.54 -0.47
C GLY A 174 -11.85 -1.82 -0.26
N LEU A 175 -11.35 -3.03 -0.55
CA LEU A 175 -9.93 -3.39 -0.42
C LEU A 175 -9.07 -2.86 -1.57
N SER A 176 -9.69 -2.36 -2.65
CA SER A 176 -9.01 -1.77 -3.79
C SER A 176 -9.70 -0.48 -4.24
N HIS A 177 -8.94 0.51 -4.70
CA HIS A 177 -9.45 1.79 -5.20
C HIS A 177 -9.88 1.69 -6.66
N TRP A 178 -9.19 0.85 -7.43
CA TRP A 178 -9.47 0.59 -8.84
C TRP A 178 -9.34 -0.89 -9.15
N LEU A 179 -10.10 -1.30 -10.16
CA LEU A 179 -10.10 -2.63 -10.73
C LEU A 179 -9.73 -2.52 -12.21
N SER A 180 -8.95 -3.48 -12.71
CA SER A 180 -8.57 -3.56 -14.12
C SER A 180 -8.58 -5.02 -14.58
N ASP A 181 -8.70 -5.24 -15.87
CA ASP A 181 -8.48 -6.56 -16.45
C ASP A 181 -7.00 -6.94 -16.39
N ASP A 182 -6.69 -8.23 -16.31
CA ASP A 182 -5.32 -8.73 -16.16
C ASP A 182 -4.36 -8.20 -17.23
N ASN A 183 -4.84 -8.11 -18.48
CA ASN A 183 -4.05 -7.63 -19.62
C ASN A 183 -3.85 -6.10 -19.63
N SER A 184 -4.72 -5.37 -18.95
CA SER A 184 -4.71 -3.90 -18.89
C SER A 184 -4.08 -3.34 -17.63
N LEU A 185 -3.93 -4.15 -16.58
CA LEU A 185 -3.53 -3.73 -15.25
C LEU A 185 -2.30 -2.81 -15.24
N GLN A 186 -1.22 -3.22 -15.88
CA GLN A 186 0.02 -2.44 -15.89
C GLN A 186 -0.15 -1.07 -16.55
N ARG A 187 -0.87 -1.01 -17.69
CA ARG A 187 -1.15 0.25 -18.40
C ARG A 187 -2.03 1.16 -17.54
N ASP A 188 -3.08 0.61 -16.95
CA ASP A 188 -4.05 1.37 -16.16
C ASP A 188 -3.43 1.85 -14.85
N ALA A 189 -2.60 1.02 -14.21
CA ALA A 189 -1.84 1.41 -13.02
C ALA A 189 -0.83 2.52 -13.31
N ALA A 190 -0.09 2.43 -14.43
CA ALA A 190 0.82 3.49 -14.86
C ALA A 190 0.08 4.82 -15.11
N ALA A 191 -1.10 4.78 -15.71
CA ALA A 191 -1.93 5.96 -15.92
C ALA A 191 -2.41 6.59 -14.60
N VAL A 192 -2.78 5.78 -13.61
CA VAL A 192 -3.13 6.26 -12.26
C VAL A 192 -1.93 6.87 -11.56
N ALA A 193 -0.76 6.21 -11.60
CA ALA A 193 0.48 6.72 -11.00
C ALA A 193 0.85 8.10 -11.57
N GLN A 194 0.83 8.25 -12.89
CA GLN A 194 1.07 9.54 -13.56
C GLN A 194 0.06 10.62 -13.17
N ARG A 195 -1.22 10.26 -13.06
CA ARG A 195 -2.28 11.20 -12.65
C ARG A 195 -2.06 11.70 -11.22
N VAL A 196 -1.71 10.82 -10.29
CA VAL A 196 -1.42 11.16 -8.90
C VAL A 196 -0.16 12.01 -8.79
N ALA A 197 0.91 11.64 -9.48
CA ALA A 197 2.18 12.34 -9.46
C ALA A 197 2.12 13.78 -10.01
N LYS A 198 1.09 14.11 -10.81
CA LYS A 198 0.83 15.48 -11.29
C LYS A 198 0.17 16.40 -10.25
N GLN A 199 -0.30 15.85 -9.13
CA GLN A 199 -0.88 16.66 -8.06
C GLN A 199 0.20 17.42 -7.29
N SER A 200 -0.22 18.38 -6.44
CA SER A 200 0.68 19.10 -5.56
C SER A 200 1.37 18.14 -4.58
N PRO A 201 2.70 17.99 -4.58
CA PRO A 201 3.41 17.13 -3.65
C PRO A 201 3.15 17.52 -2.18
N ALA A 202 3.12 18.83 -1.88
CA ALA A 202 2.84 19.33 -0.54
C ALA A 202 1.42 18.97 -0.08
N ALA A 203 0.41 19.16 -0.96
CA ALA A 203 -0.97 18.84 -0.64
C ALA A 203 -1.19 17.33 -0.47
N LEU A 204 -0.54 16.49 -1.28
CA LEU A 204 -0.60 15.02 -1.15
C LEU A 204 -0.02 14.56 0.19
N ARG A 205 1.14 15.08 0.60
CA ARG A 205 1.78 14.75 1.89
C ARG A 205 0.87 15.11 3.06
N GLU A 206 0.30 16.32 3.05
CA GLU A 206 -0.61 16.75 4.11
C GLU A 206 -1.92 15.95 4.10
N ALA A 207 -2.48 15.65 2.94
CA ALA A 207 -3.66 14.81 2.83
C ALA A 207 -3.42 13.40 3.39
N LYS A 208 -2.29 12.76 3.05
CA LYS A 208 -1.90 11.46 3.60
C LYS A 208 -1.77 11.55 5.13
N ARG A 209 -1.00 12.50 5.65
CA ARG A 209 -0.81 12.70 7.09
C ARG A 209 -2.14 12.87 7.83
N LEU A 210 -3.05 13.69 7.28
CA LEU A 210 -4.35 13.95 7.90
C LEU A 210 -5.29 12.74 7.86
N LEU A 211 -5.29 11.94 6.77
CA LEU A 211 -6.08 10.72 6.68
C LEU A 211 -5.68 9.70 7.75
N TYR A 212 -4.38 9.51 7.98
CA TYR A 212 -3.91 8.59 9.02
C TYR A 212 -4.12 9.14 10.43
N SER A 213 -3.94 10.46 10.68
CA SER A 213 -4.24 11.03 12.00
C SER A 213 -5.74 11.03 12.30
N ALA A 214 -6.61 11.20 11.31
CA ALA A 214 -8.06 11.19 11.51
C ALA A 214 -8.59 9.84 12.06
N SER A 215 -7.88 8.74 11.83
CA SER A 215 -8.24 7.43 12.37
C SER A 215 -7.82 7.24 13.84
N GLN A 216 -6.94 8.10 14.36
CA GLN A 216 -6.32 7.97 15.68
C GLN A 216 -6.71 9.09 16.65
N GLU A 217 -7.11 10.25 16.13
CA GLU A 217 -7.35 11.46 16.89
C GLU A 217 -8.86 11.75 17.08
N SER A 218 -9.18 12.55 18.10
CA SER A 218 -10.55 13.04 18.27
C SER A 218 -10.94 14.02 17.16
N ARG A 219 -12.24 14.14 16.88
CA ARG A 219 -12.77 15.09 15.86
C ARG A 219 -12.28 16.52 16.04
N CYS A 220 -12.13 16.97 17.30
CA CYS A 220 -11.68 18.33 17.60
C CYS A 220 -10.19 18.51 17.26
N GLN A 221 -9.36 17.53 17.59
CA GLN A 221 -7.94 17.52 17.25
C GLN A 221 -7.73 17.46 15.74
N THR A 222 -8.42 16.54 15.04
CA THR A 222 -8.36 16.45 13.58
C THR A 222 -8.73 17.76 12.90
N ALA A 223 -9.82 18.43 13.31
CA ALA A 223 -10.23 19.72 12.75
C ALA A 223 -9.20 20.84 13.00
N THR A 224 -8.47 20.78 14.10
CA THR A 224 -7.40 21.74 14.39
C THR A 224 -6.17 21.51 13.52
N ILE A 225 -5.75 20.25 13.38
CA ILE A 225 -4.63 19.84 12.54
C ILE A 225 -4.92 20.16 11.06
N GLU A 226 -6.14 19.92 10.60
CA GLU A 226 -6.58 20.23 9.24
C GLU A 226 -6.50 21.74 8.95
N ARG A 227 -6.99 22.59 9.86
CA ARG A 227 -6.88 24.06 9.70
C ARG A 227 -5.44 24.54 9.64
N GLN A 228 -4.55 23.95 10.46
CA GLN A 228 -3.13 24.29 10.45
C GLN A 228 -2.47 23.88 9.12
N ALA A 229 -2.72 22.68 8.64
CA ALA A 229 -2.22 22.19 7.36
C ALA A 229 -2.73 23.06 6.19
N PHE A 230 -4.02 23.40 6.18
CA PHE A 230 -4.62 24.29 5.19
C PHE A 230 -3.95 25.68 5.20
N SER A 231 -3.73 26.26 6.39
CA SER A 231 -3.07 27.56 6.53
C SER A 231 -1.64 27.55 6.00
N LEU A 232 -0.89 26.47 6.25
CA LEU A 232 0.47 26.30 5.73
C LEU A 232 0.47 26.18 4.19
N LEU A 233 -0.42 25.38 3.64
CA LEU A 233 -0.52 25.20 2.19
C LEU A 233 -0.89 26.51 1.49
N ILE A 234 -1.92 27.21 1.95
CA ILE A 234 -2.39 28.45 1.30
C ILE A 234 -1.36 29.60 1.40
N SER A 235 -0.44 29.53 2.37
CA SER A 235 0.64 30.50 2.53
C SER A 235 1.82 30.25 1.59
N SER A 236 1.85 29.11 0.89
CA SER A 236 2.89 28.76 -0.07
C SER A 236 2.56 29.30 -1.48
N GLU A 237 3.57 29.37 -2.35
CA GLU A 237 3.44 29.88 -3.73
C GLU A 237 2.70 28.86 -4.64
N GLU A 238 2.83 27.58 -4.41
CA GLU A 238 2.34 26.53 -5.28
C GLU A 238 0.80 26.57 -5.50
N PRO A 239 -0.08 26.74 -4.48
CA PRO A 239 -1.53 26.84 -4.69
C PRO A 239 -1.90 28.03 -5.58
N ARG A 240 -1.23 29.17 -5.44
CA ARG A 240 -1.46 30.36 -6.26
C ARG A 240 -1.20 30.06 -7.72
N GLN A 241 -0.04 29.48 -8.04
CA GLN A 241 0.34 29.14 -9.41
C GLN A 241 -0.62 28.11 -10.03
N ARG A 242 -1.04 27.10 -9.26
CA ARG A 242 -1.99 26.08 -9.72
C ARG A 242 -3.40 26.62 -9.96
N ILE A 243 -3.86 27.57 -9.14
CA ILE A 243 -5.17 28.24 -9.31
C ILE A 243 -5.12 29.14 -10.55
N GLU A 244 -4.07 29.90 -10.77
CA GLU A 244 -3.92 30.71 -11.97
C GLU A 244 -3.93 29.85 -13.25
N ALA A 245 -3.20 28.75 -13.26
CA ALA A 245 -3.21 27.80 -14.37
C ALA A 245 -4.59 27.14 -14.59
N LEU A 246 -5.36 26.92 -13.53
CA LEU A 246 -6.72 26.43 -13.62
C LEU A 246 -7.65 27.48 -14.26
N LEU A 247 -7.57 28.73 -13.81
CA LEU A 247 -8.40 29.84 -14.33
C LEU A 247 -8.14 30.07 -15.82
N VAL A 248 -6.88 30.04 -16.27
CA VAL A 248 -6.53 30.13 -17.71
C VAL A 248 -7.18 28.98 -18.51
N ARG A 249 -7.12 27.74 -17.98
CA ARG A 249 -7.75 26.60 -18.65
C ARG A 249 -9.27 26.71 -18.73
N LEU A 250 -9.91 27.24 -17.70
CA LEU A 250 -11.37 27.43 -17.69
C LEU A 250 -11.79 28.53 -18.68
N ALA A 251 -11.03 29.63 -18.76
CA ALA A 251 -11.28 30.72 -19.72
C ALA A 251 -11.15 30.26 -21.18
N ASN A 252 -10.26 29.31 -21.48
CA ASN A 252 -10.06 28.79 -22.85
C ASN A 252 -11.06 27.69 -23.25
N ARG A 253 -12.01 27.33 -22.37
CA ARG A 253 -13.06 26.32 -22.65
C ARG A 253 -14.46 26.92 -22.84
N GLY A 254 -14.61 28.23 -22.60
CA GLY A 254 -15.84 28.99 -22.88
C GLY A 254 -15.71 29.75 -24.19
#